data_0754fe893a6d0bbd6b70f54a5bf52394
#
_entry.id   0754fe893a6d0bbd6b70f54a5bf52394
#
_cell.length_a   1.000
_cell.length_b   1.000
_cell.length_c   1.000
_cell.angle_alpha   90.00
_cell.angle_beta   90.00
_cell.angle_gamma   90.00
#
_symmetry.space_group_name_H-M   'P 1'
#
loop_
_entity.id
_entity.type
_entity.pdbx_description
1 polymer ?
#
loop_
_entity_poly.entity_id
_entity_poly.type
_entity_poly.pdbx_seq_one_letter_code
_entity_poly.pdbx_strand_id
1 'polypeptide(L)'
;DEDIPTSYFLSEAMKQKRFSALKTIPPKPSIWHENIGGNISTLPYSCALRAGGSYNYLVVNGERRLTSREMLRLQGFPDSFIINIPYSQARKVAGNSVSVPVVQAIAGEMIKALDEQNSCKI
;
A
#
# COMPACT_ATOMS: atom_id res chain seq x y z
N ASP A 1 9.11 -4.21 -7.19
CA ASP A 1 8.99 -4.82 -8.53
C ASP A 1 10.18 -4.38 -9.39
N GLU A 2 10.64 -5.27 -10.25
CA GLU A 2 11.61 -5.03 -11.32
C GLU A 2 10.85 -4.77 -12.63
N ASP A 3 11.47 -4.15 -13.62
CA ASP A 3 10.87 -3.85 -14.94
C ASP A 3 9.54 -3.07 -14.90
N ILE A 4 9.57 -1.94 -14.21
CA ILE A 4 8.36 -1.12 -14.04
C ILE A 4 8.15 -0.25 -15.27
N PRO A 5 6.94 -0.28 -15.90
CA PRO A 5 6.64 0.56 -17.05
C PRO A 5 6.84 2.05 -16.79
N THR A 6 7.32 2.77 -17.78
CA THR A 6 7.58 4.22 -17.69
C THR A 6 6.35 5.05 -17.31
N SER A 7 5.13 4.54 -17.61
CA SER A 7 3.87 5.18 -17.24
C SER A 7 3.65 5.31 -15.72
N TYR A 8 4.37 4.55 -14.92
CA TYR A 8 4.33 4.66 -13.44
C TYR A 8 5.21 5.78 -12.91
N PHE A 9 6.19 6.24 -13.69
CA PHE A 9 7.10 7.30 -13.27
C PHE A 9 6.44 8.68 -13.32
N LEU A 10 6.80 9.52 -12.37
CA LEU A 10 6.34 10.90 -12.31
C LEU A 10 7.09 11.76 -13.32
N SER A 11 6.46 12.84 -13.76
CA SER A 11 7.16 13.87 -14.56
C SER A 11 8.27 14.52 -13.74
N GLU A 12 9.29 15.06 -14.43
CA GLU A 12 10.42 15.71 -13.76
C GLU A 12 9.97 16.87 -12.85
N ALA A 13 8.98 17.64 -13.27
CA ALA A 13 8.41 18.70 -12.44
C ALA A 13 7.79 18.17 -11.14
N MET A 14 7.07 17.06 -11.21
CA MET A 14 6.49 16.43 -10.02
C MET A 14 7.55 15.84 -9.09
N LYS A 15 8.62 15.27 -9.63
CA LYS A 15 9.75 14.78 -8.83
C LYS A 15 10.44 15.96 -8.13
N GLN A 16 10.81 16.99 -8.86
CA GLN A 16 11.47 18.17 -8.32
C GLN A 16 10.66 18.82 -7.19
N LYS A 17 9.35 18.97 -7.37
CA LYS A 17 8.45 19.49 -6.32
C LYS A 17 8.57 18.69 -5.02
N ARG A 18 8.62 17.36 -5.12
CA ARG A 18 8.71 16.47 -3.95
C ARG A 18 10.08 16.51 -3.31
N PHE A 19 11.12 16.45 -4.10
CA PHE A 19 12.50 16.51 -3.59
C PHE A 19 12.81 17.84 -2.92
N SER A 20 12.32 18.96 -3.47
CA SER A 20 12.52 20.28 -2.87
C SER A 20 11.73 20.51 -1.59
N ALA A 21 10.65 19.76 -1.36
CA ALA A 21 9.86 19.84 -0.13
C ALA A 21 10.51 19.13 1.08
N LEU A 22 11.53 18.31 0.84
CA LEU A 22 12.22 17.58 1.90
C LEU A 22 13.56 18.25 2.26
N LYS A 23 13.80 18.40 3.55
CA LYS A 23 15.10 18.84 4.09
C LYS A 23 16.19 17.78 3.97
N THR A 24 15.79 16.52 4.08
CA THR A 24 16.68 15.36 4.00
C THR A 24 16.01 14.29 3.18
N ILE A 25 16.73 13.74 2.19
CA ILE A 25 16.23 12.66 1.35
C ILE A 25 16.37 11.35 2.13
N PRO A 26 15.29 10.57 2.31
CA PRO A 26 15.35 9.31 3.03
C PRO A 26 16.14 8.25 2.24
N PRO A 27 16.72 7.24 2.91
CA PRO A 27 17.36 6.12 2.24
C PRO A 27 16.34 5.33 1.40
N LYS A 28 16.81 4.75 0.29
CA LYS A 28 16.00 3.85 -0.54
C LYS A 28 16.04 2.41 0.00
N PRO A 29 14.95 1.65 -0.07
CA PRO A 29 13.61 2.04 -0.56
C PRO A 29 12.82 2.84 0.48
N SER A 30 12.00 3.79 0.02
CA SER A 30 11.12 4.58 0.86
C SER A 30 9.78 4.86 0.20
N ILE A 31 8.73 4.98 1.00
CA ILE A 31 7.40 5.39 0.53
C ILE A 31 7.13 6.80 1.02
N TRP A 32 6.80 7.69 0.10
CA TRP A 32 6.50 9.08 0.37
C TRP A 32 5.00 9.31 0.25
N HIS A 33 4.43 9.93 1.25
CA HIS A 33 3.03 10.29 1.30
C HIS A 33 2.85 11.79 1.15
N GLU A 34 2.05 12.21 0.17
CA GLU A 34 1.62 13.60 0.00
C GLU A 34 0.18 13.74 0.49
N ASN A 35 -0.04 14.61 1.47
CA ASN A 35 -1.39 14.90 1.97
C ASN A 35 -2.12 15.92 1.07
N ILE A 36 -3.39 16.19 1.36
CA ILE A 36 -4.22 17.15 0.60
C ILE A 36 -3.62 18.55 0.60
N GLY A 37 -2.93 18.94 1.67
CA GLY A 37 -2.24 20.23 1.78
C GLY A 37 -0.91 20.31 1.05
N GLY A 38 -0.49 19.23 0.36
CA GLY A 38 0.77 19.17 -0.36
C GLY A 38 2.01 18.94 0.51
N ASN A 39 1.83 18.62 1.79
CA ASN A 39 2.92 18.27 2.68
C ASN A 39 3.36 16.83 2.42
N ILE A 40 4.67 16.60 2.38
CA ILE A 40 5.27 15.30 2.12
C ILE A 40 5.86 14.75 3.41
N SER A 41 5.49 13.53 3.74
CA SER A 41 6.07 12.73 4.80
C SER A 41 6.70 11.46 4.22
N THR A 42 7.83 11.07 4.79
CA THR A 42 8.58 9.88 4.41
C THR A 42 8.71 8.99 5.63
N LEU A 43 8.09 7.83 5.58
CA LEU A 43 8.06 6.88 6.68
C LEU A 43 8.66 5.55 6.21
N PRO A 44 9.24 4.75 7.11
CA PRO A 44 9.73 3.41 6.77
C PRO A 44 8.60 2.39 6.52
N TYR A 45 7.35 2.83 6.61
CA TYR A 45 6.15 2.04 6.34
C TYR A 45 5.15 2.86 5.53
N SER A 46 4.22 2.20 4.86
CA SER A 46 3.13 2.85 4.13
C SER A 46 2.03 3.31 5.08
N CYS A 47 1.44 4.48 4.82
CA CYS A 47 0.15 4.81 5.37
C CYS A 47 -0.95 3.96 4.71
N ALA A 48 -2.18 4.02 5.26
CA ALA A 48 -3.31 3.29 4.73
C ALA A 48 -3.54 3.59 3.24
N LEU A 49 -3.81 2.54 2.47
CA LEU A 49 -4.22 2.69 1.08
C LEU A 49 -5.64 3.25 1.02
N ARG A 50 -5.89 4.15 0.07
CA ARG A 50 -7.18 4.82 -0.10
C ARG A 50 -7.74 4.60 -1.50
N ALA A 51 -8.95 4.04 -1.59
CA ALA A 51 -9.63 3.82 -2.86
C ALA A 51 -9.90 5.11 -3.64
N GLY A 52 -10.21 6.20 -2.95
CA GLY A 52 -10.49 7.52 -3.52
C GLY A 52 -9.31 8.49 -3.53
N GLY A 53 -8.10 8.04 -3.16
CA GLY A 53 -6.92 8.89 -3.15
C GLY A 53 -6.48 9.32 -4.57
N SER A 54 -5.75 10.45 -4.66
CA SER A 54 -5.12 10.84 -5.93
C SER A 54 -4.13 9.75 -6.40
N TYR A 55 -3.82 9.73 -7.70
CA TYR A 55 -2.86 8.73 -8.22
C TYR A 55 -1.46 8.85 -7.61
N ASN A 56 -1.11 10.03 -7.12
CA ASN A 56 0.25 10.36 -6.68
C ASN A 56 0.35 10.62 -5.17
N TYR A 57 -0.64 10.20 -4.37
CA TYR A 57 -0.58 10.41 -2.92
C TYR A 57 0.43 9.50 -2.21
N LEU A 58 0.77 8.37 -2.84
CA LEU A 58 1.86 7.48 -2.42
C LEU A 58 2.81 7.27 -3.58
N VAL A 59 4.07 7.54 -3.36
CA VAL A 59 5.12 7.33 -4.35
C VAL A 59 6.32 6.63 -3.74
N VAL A 60 6.97 5.81 -4.55
CA VAL A 60 8.18 5.09 -4.19
C VAL A 60 9.38 5.95 -4.51
N ASN A 61 10.25 6.18 -3.53
CA ASN A 61 11.48 6.96 -3.64
C ASN A 61 11.29 8.40 -4.16
N GLY A 62 10.06 8.93 -4.15
CA GLY A 62 9.74 10.21 -4.77
C GLY A 62 9.69 10.21 -6.30
N GLU A 63 9.84 9.06 -6.94
CA GLU A 63 10.08 8.92 -8.38
C GLU A 63 8.89 8.32 -9.14
N ARG A 64 8.14 7.39 -8.55
CA ARG A 64 7.09 6.63 -9.23
C ARG A 64 5.92 6.23 -8.33
N ARG A 65 4.82 5.86 -8.96
CA ARG A 65 3.66 5.27 -8.27
C ARG A 65 3.95 3.82 -7.86
N LEU A 66 3.18 3.34 -6.89
CA LEU A 66 3.10 1.91 -6.58
C LEU A 66 2.46 1.15 -7.74
N THR A 67 2.97 -0.04 -8.04
CA THR A 67 2.30 -0.98 -8.93
C THR A 67 1.08 -1.62 -8.25
N SER A 68 0.19 -2.25 -9.04
CA SER A 68 -0.93 -3.01 -8.48
C SER A 68 -0.46 -4.12 -7.55
N ARG A 69 0.63 -4.79 -7.91
CA ARG A 69 1.24 -5.86 -7.10
C ARG A 69 1.78 -5.31 -5.78
N GLU A 70 2.49 -4.20 -5.82
CA GLU A 70 3.03 -3.55 -4.62
C GLU A 70 1.91 -3.09 -3.66
N MET A 71 0.82 -2.55 -4.18
CA MET A 71 -0.33 -2.18 -3.34
C MET A 71 -0.96 -3.39 -2.63
N LEU A 72 -1.10 -4.51 -3.33
CA LEU A 72 -1.62 -5.74 -2.73
C LEU A 72 -0.64 -6.34 -1.71
N ARG A 73 0.67 -6.30 -1.98
CA ARG A 73 1.70 -6.70 -0.99
C ARG A 73 1.62 -5.87 0.29
N LEU A 74 1.38 -4.56 0.18
CA LEU A 74 1.19 -3.69 1.35
C LEU A 74 -0.02 -4.09 2.21
N GLN A 75 -1.05 -4.69 1.60
CA GLN A 75 -2.20 -5.28 2.29
C GLN A 75 -1.95 -6.72 2.76
N GLY A 76 -0.80 -7.31 2.45
CA GLY A 76 -0.43 -8.66 2.84
C GLY A 76 -0.97 -9.77 1.93
N PHE A 77 -1.42 -9.44 0.72
CA PHE A 77 -1.80 -10.46 -0.27
C PHE A 77 -0.55 -11.19 -0.79
N PRO A 78 -0.62 -12.52 -0.98
CA PRO A 78 0.49 -13.28 -1.53
C PRO A 78 0.72 -12.95 -3.00
N ASP A 79 1.94 -13.17 -3.49
CA ASP A 79 2.28 -12.95 -4.89
C ASP A 79 1.54 -13.88 -5.87
N SER A 80 1.07 -15.02 -5.37
CA SER A 80 0.21 -15.94 -6.12
C SER A 80 -1.20 -15.40 -6.39
N PHE A 81 -1.61 -14.31 -5.72
CA PHE A 81 -2.90 -13.68 -5.97
C PHE A 81 -2.94 -13.08 -7.39
N ILE A 82 -3.89 -13.55 -8.21
CA ILE A 82 -3.99 -13.18 -9.62
C ILE A 82 -4.60 -11.78 -9.76
N ILE A 83 -3.92 -10.91 -10.52
CA ILE A 83 -4.40 -9.57 -10.85
C ILE A 83 -4.71 -9.54 -12.35
N ASN A 84 -5.99 -9.55 -12.68
CA ASN A 84 -6.48 -9.52 -14.07
C ASN A 84 -7.41 -8.32 -14.33
N ILE A 85 -7.23 -7.26 -13.58
CA ILE A 85 -8.03 -6.03 -13.66
C ILE A 85 -7.12 -4.83 -13.96
N PRO A 86 -7.65 -3.78 -14.62
CA PRO A 86 -6.89 -2.55 -14.90
C PRO A 86 -6.38 -1.86 -13.63
N TYR A 87 -5.28 -1.13 -13.76
CA TYR A 87 -4.65 -0.41 -12.65
C TYR A 87 -5.60 0.46 -11.83
N SER A 88 -6.50 1.19 -12.50
CA SER A 88 -7.49 2.05 -11.83
C SER A 88 -8.45 1.27 -10.93
N GLN A 89 -8.83 0.06 -11.34
CA GLN A 89 -9.66 -0.83 -10.54
C GLN A 89 -8.84 -1.49 -9.42
N ALA A 90 -7.63 -1.94 -9.71
CA ALA A 90 -6.74 -2.54 -8.72
C ALA A 90 -6.47 -1.58 -7.54
N ARG A 91 -6.30 -0.28 -7.80
CA ARG A 91 -6.18 0.75 -6.76
C ARG A 91 -7.40 0.82 -5.85
N LYS A 92 -8.60 0.80 -6.42
CA LYS A 92 -9.85 0.84 -5.66
C LYS A 92 -10.02 -0.42 -4.82
N VAL A 93 -9.74 -1.57 -5.41
CA VAL A 93 -9.80 -2.88 -4.73
C VAL A 93 -8.81 -2.90 -3.57
N ALA A 94 -7.56 -2.53 -3.79
CA ALA A 94 -6.55 -2.49 -2.75
C ALA A 94 -6.92 -1.53 -1.61
N GLY A 95 -7.45 -0.34 -1.93
CA GLY A 95 -7.87 0.65 -0.94
C GLY A 95 -9.13 0.25 -0.15
N ASN A 96 -10.03 -0.52 -0.76
CA ASN A 96 -11.24 -1.05 -0.12
C ASN A 96 -11.02 -2.37 0.61
N SER A 97 -9.88 -3.02 0.38
CA SER A 97 -9.56 -4.30 1.00
C SER A 97 -9.10 -4.12 2.45
N VAL A 98 -8.90 -5.24 3.12
CA VAL A 98 -8.42 -5.30 4.50
C VAL A 98 -6.95 -5.73 4.53
N SER A 99 -6.26 -5.41 5.61
CA SER A 99 -4.94 -5.98 5.88
C SER A 99 -5.08 -7.46 6.18
N VAL A 100 -4.60 -8.31 5.27
CA VAL A 100 -4.73 -9.78 5.37
C VAL A 100 -4.14 -10.32 6.68
N PRO A 101 -2.94 -9.92 7.14
CA PRO A 101 -2.38 -10.42 8.39
C PRO A 101 -3.23 -10.08 9.62
N VAL A 102 -3.85 -8.90 9.63
CA VAL A 102 -4.71 -8.47 10.75
C VAL A 102 -5.97 -9.33 10.83
N VAL A 103 -6.65 -9.50 9.69
CA VAL A 103 -7.87 -10.33 9.64
C VAL A 103 -7.55 -11.78 9.94
N GLN A 104 -6.42 -12.29 9.46
CA GLN A 104 -5.96 -13.65 9.74
C GLN A 104 -5.73 -13.86 11.25
N ALA A 105 -5.09 -12.92 11.93
CA ALA A 105 -4.88 -12.99 13.37
C ALA A 105 -6.21 -12.99 14.15
N ILE A 106 -7.13 -12.09 13.80
CA ILE A 106 -8.46 -12.03 14.44
C ILE A 106 -9.24 -13.33 14.21
N ALA A 107 -9.30 -13.82 12.98
CA ALA A 107 -9.98 -15.08 12.66
C ALA A 107 -9.38 -16.26 13.40
N GLY A 108 -8.06 -16.30 13.56
CA GLY A 108 -7.38 -17.33 14.36
C GLY A 108 -7.83 -17.35 15.82
N GLU A 109 -7.96 -16.20 16.47
CA GLU A 109 -8.45 -16.10 17.85
C GLU A 109 -9.93 -16.46 17.96
N MET A 110 -10.74 -16.07 16.98
CA MET A 110 -12.16 -16.48 16.94
C MET A 110 -12.32 -17.99 16.83
N ILE A 111 -11.53 -18.65 15.99
CA ILE A 111 -11.55 -20.12 15.85
C ILE A 111 -11.17 -20.79 17.18
N LYS A 112 -10.09 -20.33 17.83
CA LYS A 112 -9.68 -20.85 19.14
C LYS A 112 -10.81 -20.75 20.17
N ALA A 113 -11.46 -19.59 20.27
CA ALA A 113 -12.57 -19.38 21.19
C ALA A 113 -13.76 -20.31 20.91
N LEU A 114 -14.08 -20.59 19.65
CA LEU A 114 -15.12 -21.53 19.26
C LEU A 114 -14.75 -22.98 19.63
N ASP A 115 -13.50 -23.36 19.40
CA ASP A 115 -13.01 -24.71 19.77
C ASP A 115 -13.05 -24.94 21.30
N GLU A 116 -12.66 -23.93 22.08
CA GLU A 116 -12.76 -23.97 23.54
C GLU A 116 -14.20 -24.12 24.00
N GLN A 117 -15.16 -23.41 23.43
CA GLN A 117 -16.57 -23.54 23.76
C GLN A 117 -17.12 -24.93 23.43
N ASN A 118 -16.70 -25.52 22.29
CA ASN A 118 -17.11 -26.86 21.89
C ASN A 118 -16.50 -27.93 22.79
N SER A 119 -15.31 -27.72 23.31
CA SER A 119 -14.65 -28.66 24.26
C SER A 119 -15.28 -28.64 25.64
N CYS A 120 -15.98 -27.57 26.03
CA CYS A 120 -16.71 -27.47 27.32
C CYS A 120 -18.13 -28.06 27.26
N LYS A 121 -18.62 -28.47 26.10
CA LYS A 121 -19.92 -29.17 25.95
C LYS A 121 -19.71 -30.66 26.10
N ILE A 122 -19.70 -31.12 27.35
CA ILE A 122 -19.81 -32.53 27.68
C ILE A 122 -21.26 -32.83 28.02
#